data_af32e2bb8ad429a6fbadb70ca2b07fb1
#
_entry.id   af32e2bb8ad429a6fbadb70ca2b07fb1
#
_cell.length_a   1.000
_cell.length_b   1.000
_cell.length_c   1.000
_cell.angle_alpha   90.00
_cell.angle_beta   90.00
_cell.angle_gamma   90.00
#
_symmetry.space_group_name_H-M   'P 1'
#
loop_
_entity.id
_entity.type
_entity.pdbx_description
1 polymer ?
#
loop_
_entity_poly.entity_id
_entity_poly.type
_entity_poly.pdbx_seq_one_letter_code
_entity_poly.pdbx_strand_id
1 'polypeptide(L)'
;MRGLSVMKAKHKWLLITIVVILIVGTSIGLLLKTHYDHEHRQQQNKEKVQINNKNVKVLQNISYGQGIPNSKLDIIMPSDMNKDSKLPVIFWMHGGGFIAGDKQYKNPLLSKIAEQGYIVVNVNYALAPQYKYPTPIEQMNKAVKFIKTNEHDLPIDFDQVIIGGDSAGAQLTSQYVAMQTNQSLRDEMKFEPEFKPSQIKAAIFFGGFYDMKTVKSTEFPRIQLFMRSYTGTTNWESNFKNLSQMSTINQVTKDYPPTFLSVGDADPFYSQNIDFYKKLKEKDVPAETLFYDGSHHLHHQYQFHLNKPESKENIKRVLLFLSRNTSSSGVERNNQSNNNENNNMNQDVQLDPFSE
;
A
#
# COMPACT_ATOMS: atom_id res chain seq x y z
N MET A 1 55.03 48.47 -11.62
CA MET A 1 54.64 47.30 -10.82
C MET A 1 53.10 47.13 -10.64
N ARG A 2 52.23 48.15 -10.71
CA ARG A 2 50.75 48.03 -10.55
C ARG A 2 50.06 47.27 -11.69
N GLY A 3 50.54 47.27 -12.94
CA GLY A 3 49.88 46.60 -14.07
C GLY A 3 49.94 45.08 -14.04
N LEU A 4 51.02 44.48 -13.54
CA LEU A 4 51.19 43.01 -13.46
C LEU A 4 50.30 42.38 -12.40
N SER A 5 49.99 43.07 -11.29
CA SER A 5 49.13 42.57 -10.24
C SER A 5 47.64 42.52 -10.65
N VAL A 6 47.20 43.53 -11.42
CA VAL A 6 45.84 43.59 -11.97
C VAL A 6 45.60 42.53 -13.04
N MET A 7 46.59 42.25 -13.89
CA MET A 7 46.53 41.18 -14.89
C MET A 7 46.43 39.78 -14.24
N LYS A 8 47.20 39.51 -13.18
CA LYS A 8 47.14 38.27 -12.42
C LYS A 8 45.78 38.07 -11.72
N ALA A 9 45.21 39.18 -11.21
CA ALA A 9 43.87 39.12 -10.60
C ALA A 9 42.77 38.81 -11.63
N LYS A 10 42.79 39.43 -12.82
CA LYS A 10 41.84 39.16 -13.91
C LYS A 10 41.89 37.70 -14.39
N HIS A 11 43.06 37.11 -14.51
CA HIS A 11 43.21 35.70 -14.89
C HIS A 11 42.68 34.76 -13.78
N LYS A 12 42.88 35.11 -12.53
CA LYS A 12 42.36 34.30 -11.41
C LYS A 12 40.81 34.30 -11.37
N TRP A 13 40.19 35.45 -11.61
CA TRP A 13 38.74 35.59 -11.70
C TRP A 13 38.17 34.85 -12.93
N LEU A 14 38.85 34.93 -14.08
CA LEU A 14 38.45 34.19 -15.27
C LEU A 14 38.48 32.66 -15.03
N LEU A 15 39.53 32.14 -14.40
CA LEU A 15 39.65 30.72 -14.06
C LEU A 15 38.55 30.28 -13.08
N ILE A 16 38.23 31.10 -12.05
CA ILE A 16 37.14 30.80 -11.12
C ILE A 16 35.80 30.73 -11.85
N THR A 17 35.55 31.70 -12.74
CA THR A 17 34.29 31.72 -13.52
C THR A 17 34.15 30.48 -14.42
N ILE A 18 35.23 30.05 -15.08
CA ILE A 18 35.25 28.84 -15.91
C ILE A 18 34.95 27.59 -15.04
N VAL A 19 35.59 27.47 -13.89
CA VAL A 19 35.35 26.36 -12.96
C VAL A 19 33.91 26.32 -12.45
N VAL A 20 33.34 27.48 -12.13
CA VAL A 20 31.93 27.57 -11.70
C VAL A 20 30.99 27.16 -12.82
N ILE A 21 31.23 27.62 -14.06
CA ILE A 21 30.42 27.23 -15.22
C ILE A 21 30.51 25.72 -15.46
N LEU A 22 31.69 25.12 -15.33
CA LEU A 22 31.86 23.67 -15.48
C LEU A 22 31.13 22.88 -14.39
N ILE A 23 31.19 23.34 -13.13
CA ILE A 23 30.47 22.69 -12.02
C ILE A 23 28.96 22.79 -12.23
N VAL A 24 28.45 23.96 -12.62
CA VAL A 24 27.01 24.15 -12.88
C VAL A 24 26.57 23.32 -14.08
N GLY A 25 27.36 23.31 -15.15
CA GLY A 25 27.08 22.49 -16.35
C GLY A 25 27.06 20.98 -16.06
N THR A 26 28.01 20.49 -15.27
CA THR A 26 28.04 19.06 -14.88
C THR A 26 26.88 18.72 -13.93
N SER A 27 26.52 19.62 -13.02
CA SER A 27 25.37 19.42 -12.12
C SER A 27 24.05 19.39 -12.88
N ILE A 28 23.86 20.29 -13.86
CA ILE A 28 22.66 20.27 -14.72
C ILE A 28 22.63 19.02 -15.57
N GLY A 29 23.77 18.61 -16.17
CA GLY A 29 23.86 17.37 -16.94
C GLY A 29 23.52 16.13 -16.12
N LEU A 30 23.96 16.08 -14.84
CA LEU A 30 23.63 14.98 -13.94
C LEU A 30 22.13 14.97 -13.58
N LEU A 31 21.53 16.13 -13.33
CA LEU A 31 20.09 16.26 -13.07
C LEU A 31 19.25 15.85 -14.28
N LEU A 32 19.63 16.28 -15.49
CA LEU A 32 18.95 15.88 -16.72
C LEU A 32 19.08 14.38 -16.98
N LYS A 33 20.27 13.81 -16.73
CA LYS A 33 20.48 12.37 -16.86
C LYS A 33 19.65 11.59 -15.85
N THR A 34 19.61 12.01 -14.59
CA THR A 34 18.78 11.33 -13.57
C THR A 34 17.28 11.44 -13.89
N HIS A 35 16.82 12.56 -14.42
CA HIS A 35 15.44 12.73 -14.89
C HIS A 35 15.15 11.80 -16.08
N TYR A 36 16.03 11.78 -17.09
CA TYR A 36 15.91 10.91 -18.25
C TYR A 36 15.92 9.42 -17.86
N ASP A 37 16.86 9.00 -17.00
CA ASP A 37 16.94 7.63 -16.51
C ASP A 37 15.69 7.24 -15.69
N HIS A 38 15.10 8.19 -14.97
CA HIS A 38 13.87 7.99 -14.20
C HIS A 38 12.66 7.80 -15.13
N GLU A 39 12.50 8.64 -16.15
CA GLU A 39 11.41 8.52 -17.14
C GLU A 39 11.54 7.25 -17.97
N HIS A 40 12.76 6.91 -18.43
CA HIS A 40 13.00 5.66 -19.16
C HIS A 40 12.74 4.42 -18.32
N ARG A 41 13.11 4.40 -17.02
CA ARG A 41 12.77 3.31 -16.12
C ARG A 41 11.27 3.21 -15.89
N GLN A 42 10.57 4.33 -15.76
CA GLN A 42 9.12 4.33 -15.67
C GLN A 42 8.45 3.80 -16.94
N GLN A 43 8.97 4.15 -18.11
CA GLN A 43 8.45 3.69 -19.40
C GLN A 43 8.71 2.20 -19.63
N GLN A 44 9.94 1.71 -19.35
CA GLN A 44 10.29 0.29 -19.39
C GLN A 44 9.48 -0.54 -18.36
N ASN A 45 9.18 0.02 -17.20
CA ASN A 45 8.34 -0.63 -16.22
C ASN A 45 6.86 -0.66 -16.64
N LYS A 46 6.37 0.38 -17.34
CA LYS A 46 5.01 0.39 -17.93
C LYS A 46 4.82 -0.71 -18.97
N GLU A 47 5.83 -0.97 -19.80
CA GLU A 47 5.79 -2.06 -20.79
C GLU A 47 5.81 -3.46 -20.15
N LYS A 48 6.37 -3.59 -18.93
CA LYS A 48 6.49 -4.88 -18.21
C LYS A 48 5.25 -5.25 -17.38
N VAL A 49 4.33 -4.31 -17.13
CA VAL A 49 3.12 -4.54 -16.31
C VAL A 49 1.92 -4.90 -17.18
N GLN A 50 2.10 -5.75 -18.19
CA GLN A 50 0.95 -6.37 -18.86
C GLN A 50 0.35 -7.45 -17.96
N ILE A 51 -0.93 -7.28 -17.63
CA ILE A 51 -1.71 -8.34 -16.98
C ILE A 51 -2.01 -9.40 -18.03
N ASN A 52 -1.17 -10.43 -18.06
CA ASN A 52 -1.35 -11.55 -18.97
C ASN A 52 -2.17 -12.67 -18.28
N ASN A 53 -3.31 -12.30 -17.70
CA ASN A 53 -4.21 -13.20 -17.02
C ASN A 53 -5.57 -13.22 -17.74
N LYS A 54 -5.82 -14.29 -18.50
CA LYS A 54 -7.06 -14.47 -19.29
C LYS A 54 -8.30 -14.66 -18.42
N ASN A 55 -8.12 -14.99 -17.14
CA ASN A 55 -9.20 -15.27 -16.21
C ASN A 55 -9.77 -13.99 -15.56
N VAL A 56 -9.18 -12.82 -15.87
CA VAL A 56 -9.68 -11.56 -15.34
C VAL A 56 -9.92 -10.52 -16.44
N LYS A 57 -10.95 -9.70 -16.22
CA LYS A 57 -11.21 -8.47 -16.96
C LYS A 57 -10.69 -7.29 -16.15
N VAL A 58 -10.02 -6.34 -16.80
CA VAL A 58 -9.49 -5.14 -16.15
C VAL A 58 -10.03 -3.90 -16.82
N LEU A 59 -10.73 -3.08 -16.06
CA LEU A 59 -11.14 -1.73 -16.46
C LEU A 59 -10.11 -0.76 -15.90
N GLN A 60 -9.36 -0.09 -16.76
CA GLN A 60 -8.21 0.71 -16.35
C GLN A 60 -8.50 2.20 -16.37
N ASN A 61 -7.85 2.93 -15.45
CA ASN A 61 -7.79 4.38 -15.42
C ASN A 61 -9.15 5.09 -15.35
N ILE A 62 -10.11 4.46 -14.65
CA ILE A 62 -11.42 5.05 -14.38
C ILE A 62 -11.20 6.25 -13.45
N SER A 63 -11.74 7.41 -13.85
CA SER A 63 -11.67 8.62 -13.02
C SER A 63 -12.75 8.59 -11.95
N TYR A 64 -12.37 8.71 -10.66
CA TYR A 64 -13.29 8.76 -9.54
C TYR A 64 -13.46 10.17 -8.95
N GLY A 65 -12.84 11.18 -9.56
CA GLY A 65 -12.96 12.57 -9.11
C GLY A 65 -12.29 13.55 -10.04
N GLN A 66 -12.69 14.81 -9.91
CA GLN A 66 -12.12 15.94 -10.65
C GLN A 66 -11.34 16.87 -9.68
N GLY A 67 -10.40 17.64 -10.21
CA GLY A 67 -9.71 18.71 -9.49
C GLY A 67 -8.52 18.26 -8.64
N ILE A 68 -8.37 16.97 -8.31
CA ILE A 68 -7.20 16.41 -7.62
C ILE A 68 -6.53 15.39 -8.56
N PRO A 69 -5.22 15.52 -8.85
CA PRO A 69 -4.53 14.59 -9.74
C PRO A 69 -4.47 13.17 -9.17
N ASN A 70 -4.20 12.22 -10.04
CA ASN A 70 -4.17 10.79 -9.73
C ASN A 70 -5.50 10.22 -9.18
N SER A 71 -6.63 10.94 -9.31
CA SER A 71 -7.96 10.41 -8.96
C SER A 71 -8.42 9.37 -9.98
N LYS A 72 -7.64 8.29 -10.12
CA LYS A 72 -7.89 7.18 -11.04
C LYS A 72 -7.82 5.85 -10.30
N LEU A 73 -8.62 4.90 -10.73
CA LEU A 73 -8.62 3.54 -10.22
C LEU A 73 -8.66 2.52 -11.37
N ASP A 74 -8.26 1.29 -11.06
CA ASP A 74 -8.50 0.13 -11.92
C ASP A 74 -9.48 -0.81 -11.21
N ILE A 75 -10.37 -1.43 -11.98
CA ILE A 75 -11.26 -2.49 -11.48
C ILE A 75 -10.84 -3.79 -12.14
N ILE A 76 -10.47 -4.76 -11.32
CA ILE A 76 -10.06 -6.10 -11.73
C ILE A 76 -11.13 -7.07 -11.25
N MET A 77 -11.68 -7.89 -12.15
CA MET A 77 -12.77 -8.81 -11.84
C MET A 77 -12.61 -10.12 -12.61
N PRO A 78 -13.19 -11.25 -12.16
CA PRO A 78 -13.19 -12.48 -12.94
C PRO A 78 -13.80 -12.25 -14.32
N SER A 79 -13.25 -12.91 -15.37
CA SER A 79 -13.78 -12.79 -16.74
C SER A 79 -15.09 -13.56 -16.95
N ASP A 80 -15.34 -14.60 -16.16
CA ASP A 80 -16.46 -15.55 -16.27
C ASP A 80 -17.51 -15.37 -15.15
N MET A 81 -17.66 -14.13 -14.66
CA MET A 81 -18.64 -13.83 -13.62
C MET A 81 -20.06 -14.15 -14.06
N ASN A 82 -20.82 -14.81 -13.18
CA ASN A 82 -22.27 -14.85 -13.30
C ASN A 82 -22.83 -13.45 -12.98
N LYS A 83 -23.60 -12.89 -13.91
CA LYS A 83 -24.19 -11.54 -13.77
C LYS A 83 -25.18 -11.41 -12.61
N ASP A 84 -25.74 -12.55 -12.17
CA ASP A 84 -26.72 -12.60 -11.07
C ASP A 84 -26.03 -12.77 -9.70
N SER A 85 -24.73 -13.01 -9.67
CA SER A 85 -23.96 -13.20 -8.43
C SER A 85 -23.29 -11.90 -8.02
N LYS A 86 -23.45 -11.52 -6.75
CA LYS A 86 -22.66 -10.44 -6.15
C LYS A 86 -21.36 -11.00 -5.56
N LEU A 87 -20.26 -10.29 -5.78
CA LEU A 87 -18.91 -10.69 -5.33
C LEU A 87 -18.38 -9.74 -4.27
N PRO A 88 -17.59 -10.25 -3.29
CA PRO A 88 -16.87 -9.42 -2.34
C PRO A 88 -15.95 -8.42 -3.05
N VAL A 89 -15.79 -7.23 -2.46
CA VAL A 89 -14.95 -6.18 -3.03
C VAL A 89 -13.74 -5.88 -2.17
N ILE A 90 -12.59 -5.77 -2.81
CA ILE A 90 -11.32 -5.39 -2.19
C ILE A 90 -10.95 -3.99 -2.68
N PHE A 91 -10.84 -3.02 -1.78
CA PHE A 91 -10.25 -1.73 -2.07
C PHE A 91 -8.78 -1.74 -1.68
N TRP A 92 -7.90 -1.43 -2.63
CA TRP A 92 -6.45 -1.48 -2.44
C TRP A 92 -5.79 -0.12 -2.68
N MET A 93 -4.86 0.28 -1.82
CA MET A 93 -3.98 1.44 -2.03
C MET A 93 -2.53 0.99 -2.12
N HIS A 94 -1.81 1.52 -3.12
CA HIS A 94 -0.41 1.18 -3.35
C HIS A 94 0.55 1.88 -2.39
N GLY A 95 1.73 1.28 -2.19
CA GLY A 95 2.85 1.88 -1.49
C GLY A 95 3.61 2.90 -2.33
N GLY A 96 4.73 3.37 -1.77
CA GLY A 96 5.62 4.35 -2.43
C GLY A 96 5.97 5.55 -1.53
N GLY A 97 5.91 5.38 -0.21
CA GLY A 97 6.30 6.41 0.76
C GLY A 97 5.48 7.69 0.66
N PHE A 98 4.24 7.62 0.15
CA PHE A 98 3.35 8.76 -0.13
C PHE A 98 3.80 9.69 -1.27
N ILE A 99 5.02 9.54 -1.79
CA ILE A 99 5.64 10.45 -2.78
C ILE A 99 5.82 9.84 -4.16
N ALA A 100 5.57 8.54 -4.29
CA ALA A 100 5.76 7.77 -5.52
C ALA A 100 4.78 6.59 -5.56
N GLY A 101 4.84 5.81 -6.63
CA GLY A 101 4.05 4.61 -6.83
C GLY A 101 2.91 4.81 -7.82
N ASP A 102 2.34 3.71 -8.24
CA ASP A 102 1.16 3.66 -9.11
C ASP A 102 0.47 2.31 -8.93
N LYS A 103 -0.86 2.31 -8.97
CA LYS A 103 -1.74 1.15 -8.87
C LYS A 103 -1.36 0.03 -9.84
N GLN A 104 -0.95 0.37 -11.06
CA GLN A 104 -0.62 -0.61 -12.10
C GLN A 104 0.43 -1.64 -11.66
N TYR A 105 1.38 -1.25 -10.77
CA TYR A 105 2.41 -2.17 -10.28
C TYR A 105 1.87 -3.25 -9.33
N LYS A 106 0.65 -3.07 -8.81
CA LYS A 106 -0.02 -4.02 -7.92
C LYS A 106 -0.96 -4.97 -8.68
N ASN A 107 -1.39 -4.58 -9.87
CA ASN A 107 -2.32 -5.33 -10.70
C ASN A 107 -1.93 -6.80 -10.93
N PRO A 108 -0.65 -7.18 -11.14
CA PRO A 108 -0.29 -8.59 -11.33
C PRO A 108 -0.63 -9.48 -10.13
N LEU A 109 -0.35 -9.04 -8.90
CA LEU A 109 -0.71 -9.76 -7.68
C LEU A 109 -2.22 -9.72 -7.47
N LEU A 110 -2.81 -8.54 -7.59
CA LEU A 110 -4.25 -8.34 -7.35
C LEU A 110 -5.11 -9.13 -8.34
N SER A 111 -4.63 -9.35 -9.57
CA SER A 111 -5.28 -10.23 -10.55
C SER A 111 -5.34 -11.69 -10.10
N LYS A 112 -4.34 -12.16 -9.32
CA LYS A 112 -4.35 -13.51 -8.73
C LYS A 112 -5.39 -13.67 -7.64
N ILE A 113 -5.73 -12.58 -6.96
CA ILE A 113 -6.81 -12.57 -5.98
C ILE A 113 -8.16 -12.44 -6.69
N ALA A 114 -8.26 -11.55 -7.68
CA ALA A 114 -9.50 -11.30 -8.41
C ALA A 114 -10.01 -12.56 -9.14
N GLU A 115 -9.13 -13.34 -9.76
CA GLU A 115 -9.51 -14.59 -10.47
C GLU A 115 -10.17 -15.64 -9.55
N GLN A 116 -10.06 -15.48 -8.23
CA GLN A 116 -10.68 -16.36 -7.22
C GLN A 116 -12.06 -15.88 -6.76
N GLY A 117 -12.70 -14.97 -7.49
CA GLY A 117 -14.07 -14.54 -7.21
C GLY A 117 -14.17 -13.24 -6.40
N TYR A 118 -13.20 -12.36 -6.53
CA TYR A 118 -13.20 -11.03 -5.90
C TYR A 118 -13.19 -9.92 -6.95
N ILE A 119 -13.89 -8.81 -6.66
CA ILE A 119 -13.72 -7.57 -7.40
C ILE A 119 -12.68 -6.74 -6.67
N VAL A 120 -11.61 -6.35 -7.37
CA VAL A 120 -10.55 -5.51 -6.79
C VAL A 120 -10.62 -4.11 -7.38
N VAL A 121 -10.78 -3.13 -6.52
CA VAL A 121 -10.72 -1.69 -6.84
C VAL A 121 -9.35 -1.18 -6.39
N ASN A 122 -8.44 -1.04 -7.33
CA ASN A 122 -7.06 -0.62 -7.06
C ASN A 122 -6.92 0.88 -7.29
N VAL A 123 -6.65 1.64 -6.23
CA VAL A 123 -6.82 3.09 -6.17
C VAL A 123 -5.48 3.81 -6.22
N ASN A 124 -5.34 4.75 -7.18
CA ASN A 124 -4.30 5.77 -7.15
C ASN A 124 -4.74 6.96 -6.28
N TYR A 125 -3.77 7.67 -5.77
CA TYR A 125 -3.97 8.88 -4.97
C TYR A 125 -2.93 9.96 -5.30
N ALA A 126 -3.22 11.21 -4.96
CA ALA A 126 -2.33 12.34 -5.18
C ALA A 126 -1.12 12.28 -4.24
N LEU A 127 0.06 12.54 -4.78
CA LEU A 127 1.34 12.31 -4.11
C LEU A 127 1.85 13.57 -3.41
N ALA A 128 2.49 13.37 -2.27
CA ALA A 128 3.24 14.40 -1.55
C ALA A 128 4.54 14.76 -2.33
N PRO A 129 5.10 15.94 -2.13
CA PRO A 129 4.73 16.98 -1.15
C PRO A 129 3.62 17.93 -1.60
N GLN A 130 3.14 17.82 -2.85
CA GLN A 130 2.08 18.71 -3.37
C GLN A 130 0.75 18.44 -2.63
N TYR A 131 0.44 17.18 -2.37
CA TYR A 131 -0.77 16.74 -1.68
C TYR A 131 -0.40 16.00 -0.40
N LYS A 132 -0.64 16.67 0.72
CA LYS A 132 -0.23 16.22 2.06
C LYS A 132 -1.37 15.51 2.77
N TYR A 133 -1.08 15.02 3.97
CA TYR A 133 -2.08 14.51 4.89
C TYR A 133 -3.22 15.52 5.10
N PRO A 134 -4.49 15.14 5.07
CA PRO A 134 -5.02 13.77 4.88
C PRO A 134 -5.47 13.45 3.44
N THR A 135 -5.08 14.22 2.41
CA THR A 135 -5.59 14.13 1.04
C THR A 135 -5.69 12.70 0.48
N PRO A 136 -4.68 11.81 0.58
CA PRO A 136 -4.79 10.44 0.08
C PRO A 136 -5.93 9.64 0.74
N ILE A 137 -6.19 9.85 2.03
CA ILE A 137 -7.27 9.18 2.75
C ILE A 137 -8.64 9.71 2.29
N GLU A 138 -8.75 11.02 2.09
CA GLU A 138 -9.96 11.63 1.53
C GLU A 138 -10.23 11.12 0.11
N GLN A 139 -9.19 10.90 -0.69
CA GLN A 139 -9.32 10.30 -2.01
C GLN A 139 -9.79 8.86 -1.96
N MET A 140 -9.32 8.07 -0.98
CA MET A 140 -9.85 6.72 -0.75
C MET A 140 -11.36 6.75 -0.51
N ASN A 141 -11.82 7.67 0.35
CA ASN A 141 -13.25 7.82 0.62
C ASN A 141 -14.04 8.21 -0.64
N LYS A 142 -13.49 9.12 -1.45
CA LYS A 142 -14.10 9.51 -2.74
C LYS A 142 -14.15 8.33 -3.73
N ALA A 143 -13.10 7.51 -3.79
CA ALA A 143 -13.08 6.32 -4.64
C ALA A 143 -14.14 5.30 -4.20
N VAL A 144 -14.27 5.05 -2.90
CA VAL A 144 -15.32 4.18 -2.35
C VAL A 144 -16.71 4.72 -2.69
N LYS A 145 -16.95 6.01 -2.44
CA LYS A 145 -18.23 6.65 -2.75
C LYS A 145 -18.55 6.58 -4.24
N PHE A 146 -17.56 6.80 -5.11
CA PHE A 146 -17.71 6.70 -6.55
C PHE A 146 -18.16 5.28 -6.97
N ILE A 147 -17.52 4.23 -6.44
CA ILE A 147 -17.89 2.85 -6.74
C ILE A 147 -19.31 2.54 -6.24
N LYS A 148 -19.67 2.94 -5.02
CA LYS A 148 -21.03 2.76 -4.47
C LYS A 148 -22.10 3.47 -5.29
N THR A 149 -21.81 4.66 -5.81
CA THR A 149 -22.78 5.43 -6.63
C THR A 149 -22.97 4.82 -8.02
N ASN A 150 -21.95 4.12 -8.55
CA ASN A 150 -21.96 3.51 -9.88
C ASN A 150 -22.08 1.97 -9.80
N GLU A 151 -22.66 1.45 -8.70
CA GLU A 151 -22.77 0.01 -8.44
C GLU A 151 -23.59 -0.77 -9.46
N HIS A 152 -24.53 -0.10 -10.16
CA HIS A 152 -25.43 -0.76 -11.12
C HIS A 152 -24.72 -1.48 -12.26
N ASP A 153 -23.48 -1.09 -12.55
CA ASP A 153 -22.66 -1.68 -13.61
C ASP A 153 -21.75 -2.83 -13.11
N LEU A 154 -21.67 -3.06 -11.78
CA LEU A 154 -20.75 -4.00 -11.17
C LEU A 154 -21.47 -4.90 -10.17
N PRO A 155 -21.27 -6.22 -10.21
CA PRO A 155 -21.88 -7.18 -9.30
C PRO A 155 -21.19 -7.20 -7.93
N ILE A 156 -21.17 -6.07 -7.23
CA ILE A 156 -20.48 -5.91 -5.95
C ILE A 156 -21.42 -6.23 -4.78
N ASP A 157 -20.92 -7.02 -3.81
CA ASP A 157 -21.51 -7.19 -2.50
C ASP A 157 -20.86 -6.23 -1.49
N PHE A 158 -21.51 -5.11 -1.20
CA PHE A 158 -21.03 -4.14 -0.23
C PHE A 158 -21.22 -4.58 1.24
N ASP A 159 -21.84 -5.72 1.50
CA ASP A 159 -21.82 -6.33 2.82
C ASP A 159 -20.58 -7.21 3.04
N GLN A 160 -19.72 -7.33 2.03
CA GLN A 160 -18.48 -8.10 2.05
C GLN A 160 -17.30 -7.27 1.52
N VAL A 161 -16.93 -6.24 2.27
CA VAL A 161 -15.85 -5.31 1.93
C VAL A 161 -14.55 -5.76 2.56
N ILE A 162 -13.48 -5.72 1.76
CA ILE A 162 -12.11 -5.94 2.21
C ILE A 162 -11.31 -4.67 1.90
N ILE A 163 -10.46 -4.25 2.83
CA ILE A 163 -9.62 -3.07 2.66
C ILE A 163 -8.16 -3.49 2.81
N GLY A 164 -7.31 -3.13 1.83
CA GLY A 164 -5.93 -3.55 1.85
C GLY A 164 -4.96 -2.54 1.24
N GLY A 165 -3.68 -2.79 1.46
CA GLY A 165 -2.62 -1.97 0.92
C GLY A 165 -1.24 -2.49 1.25
N ASP A 166 -0.24 -1.84 0.67
CA ASP A 166 1.16 -2.18 0.88
C ASP A 166 1.99 -0.96 1.29
N SER A 167 2.94 -1.13 2.23
CA SER A 167 3.85 -0.06 2.68
C SER A 167 3.08 1.21 3.14
N ALA A 168 3.35 2.36 2.53
CA ALA A 168 2.57 3.58 2.78
C ALA A 168 1.07 3.40 2.49
N GLY A 169 0.70 2.59 1.49
CA GLY A 169 -0.69 2.22 1.24
C GLY A 169 -1.30 1.40 2.37
N ALA A 170 -0.53 0.52 3.03
CA ALA A 170 -0.98 -0.20 4.22
C ALA A 170 -1.20 0.75 5.41
N GLN A 171 -0.35 1.76 5.59
CA GLN A 171 -0.59 2.80 6.59
C GLN A 171 -1.89 3.56 6.29
N LEU A 172 -2.07 4.03 5.05
CA LEU A 172 -3.27 4.75 4.63
C LEU A 172 -4.55 3.93 4.83
N THR A 173 -4.54 2.68 4.41
CA THR A 173 -5.70 1.81 4.49
C THR A 173 -5.96 1.30 5.90
N SER A 174 -4.94 1.06 6.71
CA SER A 174 -5.13 0.72 8.13
C SER A 174 -5.77 1.87 8.91
N GLN A 175 -5.36 3.11 8.63
CA GLN A 175 -6.01 4.30 9.18
C GLN A 175 -7.44 4.45 8.65
N TYR A 176 -7.67 4.22 7.36
CA TYR A 176 -9.00 4.27 6.78
C TYR A 176 -9.95 3.25 7.41
N VAL A 177 -9.50 2.02 7.68
CA VAL A 177 -10.25 1.02 8.45
C VAL A 177 -10.56 1.53 9.86
N ALA A 178 -9.57 2.10 10.55
CA ALA A 178 -9.80 2.68 11.86
C ALA A 178 -10.85 3.80 11.84
N MET A 179 -10.84 4.65 10.79
CA MET A 179 -11.86 5.69 10.61
C MET A 179 -13.27 5.12 10.37
N GLN A 180 -13.40 3.90 9.84
CA GLN A 180 -14.71 3.24 9.71
C GLN A 180 -15.19 2.63 11.03
N THR A 181 -14.28 2.25 11.94
CA THR A 181 -14.58 1.40 13.10
C THR A 181 -14.39 2.10 14.45
N ASN A 182 -13.70 3.24 14.51
CA ASN A 182 -13.43 4.01 15.73
C ASN A 182 -14.15 5.36 15.70
N GLN A 183 -15.21 5.51 16.51
CA GLN A 183 -16.01 6.73 16.59
C GLN A 183 -15.17 7.95 17.01
N SER A 184 -14.28 7.79 17.99
CA SER A 184 -13.47 8.91 18.49
C SER A 184 -12.55 9.48 17.40
N LEU A 185 -11.94 8.59 16.57
CA LEU A 185 -11.12 9.02 15.45
C LEU A 185 -11.96 9.73 14.38
N ARG A 186 -13.17 9.24 14.10
CA ARG A 186 -14.10 9.89 13.15
C ARG A 186 -14.42 11.32 13.58
N ASP A 187 -14.77 11.48 14.86
CA ASP A 187 -15.17 12.78 15.42
C ASP A 187 -14.00 13.77 15.36
N GLU A 188 -12.78 13.33 15.71
CA GLU A 188 -11.57 14.13 15.63
C GLU A 188 -11.26 14.57 14.18
N MET A 189 -11.42 13.65 13.22
CA MET A 189 -11.15 13.90 11.80
C MET A 189 -12.33 14.52 11.05
N LYS A 190 -13.50 14.66 11.68
CA LYS A 190 -14.77 15.08 11.06
C LYS A 190 -15.08 14.26 9.80
N PHE A 191 -14.95 12.95 9.94
CA PHE A 191 -15.04 12.00 8.86
C PHE A 191 -16.40 11.28 8.86
N GLU A 192 -17.04 11.24 7.69
CA GLU A 192 -18.27 10.47 7.50
C GLU A 192 -17.91 9.08 6.93
N PRO A 193 -18.25 8.00 7.65
CA PRO A 193 -17.91 6.66 7.24
C PRO A 193 -18.77 6.20 6.05
N GLU A 194 -18.15 5.50 5.11
CA GLU A 194 -18.85 4.90 3.97
C GLU A 194 -19.37 3.50 4.25
N PHE A 195 -18.84 2.84 5.29
CA PHE A 195 -19.24 1.49 5.69
C PHE A 195 -19.59 1.43 7.16
N LYS A 196 -20.55 0.57 7.49
CA LYS A 196 -20.73 0.07 8.87
C LYS A 196 -19.57 -0.87 9.20
N PRO A 197 -19.12 -0.97 10.47
CA PRO A 197 -18.07 -1.93 10.84
C PRO A 197 -18.37 -3.36 10.39
N SER A 198 -19.64 -3.78 10.46
CA SER A 198 -20.09 -5.13 10.07
C SER A 198 -19.96 -5.45 8.58
N GLN A 199 -19.83 -4.44 7.71
CA GLN A 199 -19.65 -4.61 6.28
C GLN A 199 -18.18 -4.86 5.91
N ILE A 200 -17.22 -4.47 6.77
CA ILE A 200 -15.79 -4.70 6.53
C ILE A 200 -15.42 -6.06 7.10
N LYS A 201 -15.31 -7.05 6.23
CA LYS A 201 -15.07 -8.45 6.62
C LYS A 201 -13.62 -8.77 6.87
N ALA A 202 -12.70 -8.04 6.25
CA ALA A 202 -11.27 -8.28 6.39
C ALA A 202 -10.43 -7.05 6.08
N ALA A 203 -9.21 -7.01 6.62
CA ALA A 203 -8.15 -6.11 6.23
C ALA A 203 -6.89 -6.89 5.84
N ILE A 204 -6.13 -6.41 4.84
CA ILE A 204 -4.91 -7.06 4.34
C ILE A 204 -3.80 -6.02 4.23
N PHE A 205 -2.71 -6.19 4.97
CA PHE A 205 -1.62 -5.23 4.98
C PHE A 205 -0.27 -5.90 4.73
N PHE A 206 0.47 -5.40 3.74
CA PHE A 206 1.79 -5.90 3.38
C PHE A 206 2.87 -4.87 3.73
N GLY A 207 3.78 -5.22 4.64
CA GLY A 207 4.94 -4.40 5.00
C GLY A 207 4.57 -2.96 5.39
N GLY A 208 3.49 -2.78 6.13
CA GLY A 208 3.03 -1.48 6.59
C GLY A 208 3.79 -0.96 7.82
N PHE A 209 3.48 0.26 8.21
CA PHE A 209 3.95 0.86 9.45
C PHE A 209 2.80 1.60 10.14
N TYR A 210 2.66 1.42 11.45
CA TYR A 210 1.42 1.70 12.17
C TYR A 210 1.62 2.54 13.43
N ASP A 211 2.86 2.67 13.93
CA ASP A 211 3.20 3.55 15.05
C ASP A 211 4.14 4.65 14.61
N MET A 212 3.62 5.85 14.53
CA MET A 212 4.39 7.03 14.11
C MET A 212 5.44 7.45 15.13
N LYS A 213 5.37 6.99 16.38
CA LYS A 213 6.39 7.27 17.39
C LYS A 213 7.68 6.46 17.18
N THR A 214 7.53 5.23 16.66
CA THR A 214 8.64 4.28 16.51
C THR A 214 9.07 4.09 15.05
N VAL A 215 8.31 4.59 14.06
CA VAL A 215 8.63 4.38 12.64
C VAL A 215 10.01 4.92 12.24
N LYS A 216 10.49 5.99 12.87
CA LYS A 216 11.82 6.55 12.60
C LYS A 216 12.93 5.60 13.04
N SER A 217 12.77 4.91 14.16
CA SER A 217 13.76 3.96 14.70
C SER A 217 13.85 2.66 13.89
N THR A 218 12.97 2.43 12.92
CA THR A 218 13.09 1.32 11.97
C THR A 218 14.24 1.51 10.98
N GLU A 219 14.78 2.73 10.88
CA GLU A 219 15.82 3.12 9.93
C GLU A 219 15.46 2.81 8.47
N PHE A 220 14.16 2.71 8.15
CA PHE A 220 13.73 2.50 6.78
C PHE A 220 14.31 3.57 5.87
N PRO A 221 14.95 3.21 4.73
CA PRO A 221 15.59 4.17 3.84
C PRO A 221 14.66 5.31 3.44
N ARG A 222 15.11 6.56 3.65
CA ARG A 222 14.36 7.79 3.34
C ARG A 222 13.09 8.02 4.16
N ILE A 223 12.86 7.33 5.27
CA ILE A 223 11.64 7.51 6.08
C ILE A 223 11.42 8.99 6.46
N GLN A 224 12.50 9.73 6.77
CA GLN A 224 12.41 11.15 7.08
C GLN A 224 11.92 11.98 5.89
N LEU A 225 12.37 11.67 4.68
CA LEU A 225 11.90 12.33 3.47
C LEU A 225 10.41 12.06 3.25
N PHE A 226 9.97 10.83 3.39
CA PHE A 226 8.58 10.41 3.19
C PHE A 226 7.66 11.12 4.17
N MET A 227 7.96 11.02 5.44
CA MET A 227 7.15 11.61 6.51
C MET A 227 7.12 13.14 6.43
N ARG A 228 8.27 13.79 6.19
CA ARG A 228 8.33 15.25 6.01
C ARG A 228 7.51 15.70 4.79
N SER A 229 7.60 14.97 3.69
CA SER A 229 6.83 15.30 2.48
C SER A 229 5.33 15.15 2.73
N TYR A 230 4.91 14.07 3.38
CA TYR A 230 3.50 13.78 3.61
C TYR A 230 2.87 14.66 4.69
N THR A 231 3.56 14.89 5.80
CA THR A 231 3.06 15.76 6.87
C THR A 231 3.24 17.26 6.57
N GLY A 232 4.19 17.61 5.68
CA GLY A 232 4.59 18.99 5.43
C GLY A 232 5.39 19.62 6.57
N THR A 233 5.90 18.81 7.51
CA THR A 233 6.56 19.28 8.73
C THR A 233 7.95 18.64 8.85
N THR A 234 9.00 19.47 9.05
CA THR A 234 10.39 18.99 9.09
C THR A 234 10.65 18.10 10.31
N ASN A 235 10.23 18.54 11.50
CA ASN A 235 10.31 17.78 12.75
C ASN A 235 8.92 17.18 13.04
N TRP A 236 8.45 16.33 12.13
CA TRP A 236 7.10 15.80 12.16
C TRP A 236 6.79 15.00 13.44
N GLU A 237 7.80 14.32 14.02
CA GLU A 237 7.66 13.52 15.24
C GLU A 237 7.14 14.34 16.44
N SER A 238 7.54 15.61 16.52
CA SER A 238 7.17 16.51 17.63
C SER A 238 6.18 17.60 17.24
N ASN A 239 6.16 18.01 15.96
CA ASN A 239 5.47 19.23 15.54
C ASN A 239 4.26 18.98 14.63
N PHE A 240 4.06 17.75 14.16
CA PHE A 240 2.88 17.44 13.37
C PHE A 240 1.70 17.09 14.28
N LYS A 241 0.75 18.00 14.40
CA LYS A 241 -0.37 17.92 15.36
C LYS A 241 -1.29 16.69 15.15
N ASN A 242 -1.36 16.15 13.93
CA ASN A 242 -2.22 15.01 13.60
C ASN A 242 -1.47 13.67 13.62
N LEU A 243 -0.30 13.61 14.26
CA LEU A 243 0.51 12.40 14.31
C LEU A 243 -0.21 11.22 14.97
N SER A 244 -1.00 11.52 16.01
CA SER A 244 -1.84 10.52 16.70
C SER A 244 -2.86 9.85 15.79
N GLN A 245 -3.46 10.62 14.87
CA GLN A 245 -4.41 10.11 13.89
C GLN A 245 -3.76 9.10 12.94
N MET A 246 -2.50 9.34 12.56
CA MET A 246 -1.72 8.46 11.69
C MET A 246 -1.21 7.20 12.39
N SER A 247 -1.08 7.22 13.72
CA SER A 247 -0.61 6.08 14.52
C SER A 247 -1.74 5.06 14.70
N THR A 248 -1.99 4.26 13.65
CA THR A 248 -3.13 3.33 13.60
C THR A 248 -3.10 2.33 14.76
N ILE A 249 -1.92 1.96 15.25
CA ILE A 249 -1.77 1.08 16.42
C ILE A 249 -2.57 1.57 17.64
N ASN A 250 -2.71 2.88 17.80
CA ASN A 250 -3.46 3.50 18.89
C ASN A 250 -4.95 3.67 18.58
N GLN A 251 -5.35 3.41 17.33
CA GLN A 251 -6.70 3.61 16.85
C GLN A 251 -7.50 2.30 16.73
N VAL A 252 -6.85 1.16 16.97
CA VAL A 252 -7.49 -0.16 16.93
C VAL A 252 -8.49 -0.28 18.09
N THR A 253 -9.72 -0.62 17.76
CA THR A 253 -10.81 -0.97 18.69
C THR A 253 -11.23 -2.43 18.49
N LYS A 254 -12.05 -2.97 19.36
CA LYS A 254 -12.64 -4.32 19.21
C LYS A 254 -13.48 -4.48 17.92
N ASP A 255 -13.91 -3.36 17.32
CA ASP A 255 -14.72 -3.36 16.10
C ASP A 255 -13.85 -3.33 14.83
N TYR A 256 -12.51 -3.39 14.99
CA TYR A 256 -11.59 -3.52 13.87
C TYR A 256 -11.75 -4.90 13.21
N PRO A 257 -11.73 -5.01 11.87
CA PRO A 257 -12.03 -6.28 11.20
C PRO A 257 -10.89 -7.31 11.38
N PRO A 258 -11.17 -8.60 11.17
CA PRO A 258 -10.14 -9.61 11.01
C PRO A 258 -9.05 -9.14 10.06
N THR A 259 -7.78 -9.30 10.45
CA THR A 259 -6.65 -8.67 9.76
C THR A 259 -5.57 -9.69 9.39
N PHE A 260 -5.12 -9.68 8.14
CA PHE A 260 -3.97 -10.42 7.67
C PHE A 260 -2.76 -9.49 7.53
N LEU A 261 -1.63 -9.87 8.15
CA LEU A 261 -0.38 -9.13 8.09
C LEU A 261 0.73 -9.98 7.46
N SER A 262 1.49 -9.38 6.55
CA SER A 262 2.65 -10.04 5.97
C SER A 262 3.78 -9.03 5.80
N VAL A 263 4.98 -9.40 6.23
CA VAL A 263 6.18 -8.56 6.15
C VAL A 263 7.40 -9.45 5.95
N GLY A 264 8.40 -8.97 5.21
CA GLY A 264 9.66 -9.69 5.04
C GLY A 264 10.47 -9.70 6.33
N ASP A 265 11.17 -10.79 6.60
CA ASP A 265 12.01 -10.97 7.78
C ASP A 265 13.30 -10.10 7.78
N ALA A 266 13.68 -9.55 6.61
CA ALA A 266 14.71 -8.52 6.47
C ALA A 266 14.13 -7.13 6.12
N ASP A 267 12.81 -6.94 6.29
CA ASP A 267 12.15 -5.64 6.08
C ASP A 267 12.36 -4.75 7.32
N PRO A 268 12.85 -3.51 7.19
CA PRO A 268 12.97 -2.60 8.33
C PRO A 268 11.64 -2.35 9.07
N PHE A 269 10.49 -2.54 8.43
CA PHE A 269 9.18 -2.43 9.08
C PHE A 269 8.72 -3.71 9.80
N TYR A 270 9.60 -4.71 9.96
CA TYR A 270 9.26 -5.96 10.64
C TYR A 270 8.70 -5.71 12.04
N SER A 271 9.39 -4.91 12.87
CA SER A 271 8.94 -4.55 14.22
C SER A 271 7.56 -3.86 14.24
N GLN A 272 7.28 -2.99 13.27
CA GLN A 272 5.99 -2.32 13.15
C GLN A 272 4.82 -3.29 12.96
N ASN A 273 5.06 -4.37 12.20
CA ASN A 273 4.05 -5.40 11.95
C ASN A 273 3.84 -6.31 13.14
N ILE A 274 4.93 -6.66 13.86
CA ILE A 274 4.86 -7.41 15.13
C ILE A 274 4.06 -6.63 16.18
N ASP A 275 4.37 -5.35 16.37
CA ASP A 275 3.70 -4.53 17.38
C ASP A 275 2.23 -4.30 17.03
N PHE A 276 1.92 -4.14 15.75
CA PHE A 276 0.52 -4.01 15.30
C PHE A 276 -0.26 -5.32 15.50
N TYR A 277 0.36 -6.48 15.21
CA TYR A 277 -0.24 -7.78 15.50
C TYR A 277 -0.55 -7.95 17.00
N LYS A 278 0.42 -7.63 17.87
CA LYS A 278 0.19 -7.67 19.33
C LYS A 278 -0.97 -6.77 19.74
N LYS A 279 -1.08 -5.58 19.16
CA LYS A 279 -2.17 -4.64 19.43
C LYS A 279 -3.52 -5.18 18.99
N LEU A 280 -3.61 -5.82 17.82
CA LEU A 280 -4.82 -6.49 17.37
C LEU A 280 -5.24 -7.58 18.34
N LYS A 281 -4.30 -8.42 18.78
CA LYS A 281 -4.56 -9.47 19.79
C LYS A 281 -5.00 -8.90 21.13
N GLU A 282 -4.38 -7.80 21.62
CA GLU A 282 -4.76 -7.10 22.83
C GLU A 282 -6.21 -6.59 22.79
N LYS A 283 -6.73 -6.28 21.61
CA LYS A 283 -8.09 -5.78 21.38
C LYS A 283 -9.08 -6.88 20.97
N ASP A 284 -8.70 -8.14 21.12
CA ASP A 284 -9.50 -9.31 20.73
C ASP A 284 -9.91 -9.30 19.25
N VAL A 285 -9.10 -8.64 18.39
CA VAL A 285 -9.31 -8.65 16.95
C VAL A 285 -8.65 -9.90 16.36
N PRO A 286 -9.41 -10.72 15.59
CA PRO A 286 -8.81 -11.86 14.89
C PRO A 286 -7.70 -11.41 13.94
N ALA A 287 -6.51 -11.99 14.06
CA ALA A 287 -5.39 -11.63 13.22
C ALA A 287 -4.59 -12.86 12.81
N GLU A 288 -4.24 -12.93 11.52
CA GLU A 288 -3.37 -13.96 10.93
C GLU A 288 -2.12 -13.29 10.36
N THR A 289 -1.00 -13.99 10.43
CA THR A 289 0.28 -13.46 10.00
C THR A 289 1.01 -14.42 9.07
N LEU A 290 1.83 -13.85 8.18
CA LEU A 290 2.90 -14.56 7.51
C LEU A 290 4.20 -13.83 7.81
N PHE A 291 4.83 -14.22 8.91
CA PHE A 291 6.12 -13.72 9.37
C PHE A 291 7.13 -14.87 9.30
N TYR A 292 8.29 -14.60 8.74
CA TYR A 292 9.38 -15.56 8.65
C TYR A 292 10.39 -15.32 9.78
N ASP A 293 11.21 -16.32 10.06
CA ASP A 293 12.10 -16.41 11.22
C ASP A 293 13.48 -15.72 11.05
N GLY A 294 13.68 -14.99 9.98
CA GLY A 294 14.98 -14.36 9.65
C GLY A 294 15.84 -15.14 8.67
N SER A 295 15.51 -16.40 8.38
CA SER A 295 16.30 -17.27 7.49
C SER A 295 16.06 -17.02 5.99
N HIS A 296 14.95 -16.40 5.64
CA HIS A 296 14.55 -16.16 4.26
C HIS A 296 15.15 -14.88 3.66
N HIS A 297 15.60 -13.93 4.48
CA HIS A 297 16.15 -12.64 4.06
C HIS A 297 15.26 -11.86 3.10
N LEU A 298 13.97 -11.85 3.34
CA LEU A 298 12.96 -11.20 2.52
C LEU A 298 12.92 -9.71 2.81
N HIS A 299 13.27 -8.92 1.79
CA HIS A 299 13.23 -7.46 1.88
C HIS A 299 11.82 -6.90 1.66
N HIS A 300 11.73 -5.60 1.86
CA HIS A 300 10.49 -4.83 1.68
C HIS A 300 9.79 -5.15 0.37
N GLN A 301 8.48 -5.45 0.45
CA GLN A 301 7.57 -5.75 -0.66
C GLN A 301 7.88 -7.06 -1.41
N TYR A 302 8.45 -8.08 -0.74
CA TYR A 302 8.69 -9.40 -1.34
C TYR A 302 7.42 -10.01 -1.96
N GLN A 303 6.24 -9.68 -1.44
CA GLN A 303 4.93 -10.17 -1.86
C GLN A 303 4.67 -9.97 -3.36
N PHE A 304 5.26 -8.94 -3.96
CA PHE A 304 5.07 -8.61 -5.38
C PHE A 304 6.07 -9.31 -6.32
N HIS A 305 7.01 -10.09 -5.78
CA HIS A 305 7.94 -10.90 -6.57
C HIS A 305 7.33 -12.27 -6.89
N LEU A 306 6.31 -12.31 -7.78
CA LEU A 306 5.43 -13.47 -8.02
C LEU A 306 6.13 -14.77 -8.43
N ASN A 307 7.40 -14.69 -8.83
CA ASN A 307 8.21 -15.88 -9.15
C ASN A 307 8.81 -16.56 -7.90
N LYS A 308 8.85 -15.86 -6.76
CA LYS A 308 9.40 -16.40 -5.51
C LYS A 308 8.41 -17.34 -4.80
N PRO A 309 8.89 -18.44 -4.20
CA PRO A 309 8.04 -19.34 -3.41
C PRO A 309 7.27 -18.62 -2.30
N GLU A 310 7.94 -17.69 -1.59
CA GLU A 310 7.38 -16.96 -0.45
C GLU A 310 6.23 -16.01 -0.89
N SER A 311 6.34 -15.44 -2.10
CA SER A 311 5.24 -14.64 -2.67
C SER A 311 4.05 -15.51 -3.04
N LYS A 312 4.27 -16.72 -3.55
CA LYS A 312 3.20 -17.69 -3.84
C LYS A 312 2.53 -18.16 -2.56
N GLU A 313 3.31 -18.44 -1.51
CA GLU A 313 2.76 -18.79 -0.20
C GLU A 313 1.96 -17.62 0.38
N ASN A 314 2.44 -16.37 0.25
CA ASN A 314 1.69 -15.20 0.67
C ASN A 314 0.31 -15.12 -0.02
N ILE A 315 0.26 -15.32 -1.34
CA ILE A 315 -1.03 -15.33 -2.08
C ILE A 315 -1.93 -16.44 -1.57
N LYS A 316 -1.41 -17.66 -1.38
CA LYS A 316 -2.15 -18.80 -0.86
C LYS A 316 -2.75 -18.49 0.53
N ARG A 317 -1.96 -17.94 1.45
CA ARG A 317 -2.41 -17.56 2.80
C ARG A 317 -3.47 -16.47 2.77
N VAL A 318 -3.29 -15.45 1.92
CA VAL A 318 -4.30 -14.40 1.72
C VAL A 318 -5.62 -15.00 1.24
N LEU A 319 -5.60 -15.89 0.26
CA LEU A 319 -6.81 -16.52 -0.27
C LEU A 319 -7.51 -17.39 0.77
N LEU A 320 -6.76 -18.15 1.57
CA LEU A 320 -7.29 -18.94 2.69
C LEU A 320 -7.90 -18.03 3.77
N PHE A 321 -7.25 -16.92 4.10
CA PHE A 321 -7.77 -15.94 5.03
C PHE A 321 -9.07 -15.32 4.52
N LEU A 322 -9.10 -14.90 3.27
CA LEU A 322 -10.29 -14.32 2.64
C LEU A 322 -11.46 -15.31 2.61
N SER A 323 -11.22 -16.57 2.25
CA SER A 323 -12.27 -17.60 2.20
C SER A 323 -12.93 -17.89 3.53
N ARG A 324 -12.22 -17.66 4.65
CA ARG A 324 -12.77 -17.82 6.01
C ARG A 324 -13.58 -16.60 6.46
N ASN A 325 -13.29 -15.44 5.90
CA ASN A 325 -13.90 -14.19 6.34
C ASN A 325 -14.95 -13.63 5.37
N THR A 326 -15.05 -14.20 4.16
CA THR A 326 -16.04 -13.79 3.16
C THR A 326 -16.79 -14.99 2.60
N SER A 327 -18.02 -14.77 2.13
CA SER A 327 -18.80 -15.77 1.42
C SER A 327 -18.67 -15.51 -0.08
N SER A 328 -17.68 -16.11 -0.76
CA SER A 328 -17.61 -16.01 -2.21
C SER A 328 -18.19 -17.29 -2.83
N SER A 329 -19.20 -17.16 -3.64
CA SER A 329 -19.78 -18.24 -4.42
C SER A 329 -18.81 -18.85 -5.47
N GLY A 330 -17.64 -18.23 -5.64
CA GLY A 330 -16.58 -18.70 -6.55
C GLY A 330 -15.63 -19.73 -5.93
N VAL A 331 -15.52 -19.78 -4.58
CA VAL A 331 -14.57 -20.68 -3.88
C VAL A 331 -15.07 -22.13 -3.81
N GLU A 332 -16.37 -22.37 -3.96
CA GLU A 332 -16.93 -23.74 -3.92
C GLU A 332 -16.44 -24.63 -5.07
N ARG A 333 -16.04 -24.07 -6.20
CA ARG A 333 -15.59 -24.86 -7.37
C ARG A 333 -14.21 -25.50 -7.19
N ASN A 334 -13.33 -24.93 -6.37
CA ASN A 334 -11.98 -25.46 -6.16
C ASN A 334 -11.84 -26.33 -4.90
N ASN A 335 -12.78 -26.26 -3.96
CA ASN A 335 -12.70 -27.08 -2.74
C ASN A 335 -13.05 -28.57 -2.98
N GLN A 336 -13.76 -28.91 -4.05
CA GLN A 336 -14.01 -30.33 -4.39
C GLN A 336 -12.79 -31.07 -4.96
N SER A 337 -11.84 -30.35 -5.59
CA SER A 337 -10.59 -30.96 -6.08
C SER A 337 -9.47 -31.01 -5.03
N ASN A 338 -9.52 -30.16 -3.97
CA ASN A 338 -8.46 -30.06 -2.96
C ASN A 338 -8.77 -30.80 -1.64
N ASN A 339 -9.99 -31.36 -1.46
CA ASN A 339 -10.33 -32.10 -0.23
C ASN A 339 -9.54 -33.40 -0.04
N ASN A 340 -8.87 -33.92 -1.09
CA ASN A 340 -8.00 -35.10 -0.97
C ASN A 340 -6.56 -34.74 -0.54
N GLU A 341 -6.11 -33.47 -0.64
CA GLU A 341 -4.78 -33.03 -0.19
C GLU A 341 -4.79 -32.40 1.22
N ASN A 342 -5.96 -31.87 1.67
CA ASN A 342 -6.06 -31.13 2.93
C ASN A 342 -6.09 -31.99 4.21
N ASN A 343 -6.30 -33.31 4.11
CA ASN A 343 -6.24 -34.19 5.30
C ASN A 343 -4.82 -34.44 5.83
N ASN A 344 -3.78 -34.09 5.05
CA ASN A 344 -2.39 -34.20 5.49
C ASN A 344 -1.77 -32.86 5.96
N MET A 345 -2.45 -31.73 5.82
CA MET A 345 -1.88 -30.40 6.13
C MET A 345 -2.35 -29.79 7.46
N ASN A 346 -3.26 -30.42 8.18
CA ASN A 346 -3.71 -29.93 9.50
C ASN A 346 -2.70 -30.19 10.63
N GLN A 347 -1.50 -30.71 10.35
CA GLN A 347 -0.43 -30.91 11.33
C GLN A 347 0.74 -29.92 11.22
N ASP A 348 0.79 -29.08 10.18
CA ASP A 348 1.82 -28.04 10.09
C ASP A 348 1.34 -26.75 10.75
N VAL A 349 1.46 -26.76 12.04
CA VAL A 349 1.98 -25.79 12.99
C VAL A 349 1.76 -24.32 12.60
N GLN A 350 0.76 -23.73 13.25
CA GLN A 350 0.85 -22.38 13.72
C GLN A 350 2.17 -22.24 14.51
N LEU A 351 3.23 -21.80 13.86
CA LEU A 351 4.38 -21.26 14.58
C LEU A 351 3.93 -19.93 15.15
N ASP A 352 3.47 -19.95 16.38
CA ASP A 352 3.42 -18.77 17.23
C ASP A 352 4.89 -18.45 17.57
N PRO A 353 5.49 -17.36 17.01
CA PRO A 353 6.87 -17.01 17.29
C PRO A 353 7.09 -16.58 18.76
N PHE A 354 6.09 -16.69 19.62
CA PHE A 354 6.09 -16.26 21.00
C PHE A 354 5.66 -17.35 22.00
N SER A 355 5.59 -18.64 21.58
CA SER A 355 5.38 -19.73 22.53
C SER A 355 6.71 -20.12 23.17
N GLU A 356 7.16 -19.35 24.14
CA GLU A 356 7.98 -19.70 25.31
C GLU A 356 7.49 -18.90 26.51
#